data_57d426300d2e58654102cbf8be8bbea1
#
_entry.id   57d426300d2e58654102cbf8be8bbea1
#
_cell.length_a   1.000
_cell.length_b   1.000
_cell.length_c   1.000
_cell.angle_alpha   90.00
_cell.angle_beta   90.00
_cell.angle_gamma   90.00
#
_symmetry.space_group_name_H-M   'P 1'
#
loop_
_entity.id
_entity.type
_entity.pdbx_description
1 polymer ?
#
loop_
_entity_poly.entity_id
_entity_poly.type
_entity_poly.pdbx_seq_one_letter_code
_entity_poly.pdbx_strand_id
1 'polypeptide(L)'
;MLRQLKLTLNISRWIFMPWQRHASASSSQVPPFLAPISDDVIVDYEDPDYLPLPEYPVRPNEPLETRKQRLLYQSRKRGMLENDLLLSTFAAKYLKDFSAEQTAIYDQLINGVSNDWDIYYWATEVKPTPEEYNTEIMKLLKEHVKNAERVTRFRQPDLT
;
A
#
# COMPACT_ATOMS: atom_id res chain seq x y z
N MET A 1 63.06 -38.46 -18.04
CA MET A 1 63.23 -38.12 -16.62
C MET A 1 62.16 -37.03 -16.26
N LEU A 2 61.00 -37.45 -15.74
CA LEU A 2 59.95 -36.56 -15.34
C LEU A 2 59.84 -36.57 -13.81
N ARG A 3 60.17 -35.44 -13.18
CA ARG A 3 60.06 -35.26 -11.72
C ARG A 3 58.61 -34.89 -11.40
N GLN A 4 57.92 -35.73 -10.68
CA GLN A 4 56.62 -35.49 -10.08
C GLN A 4 56.78 -34.57 -8.84
N LEU A 5 56.21 -33.38 -8.89
CA LEU A 5 56.04 -32.50 -7.75
C LEU A 5 54.78 -32.89 -7.02
N LYS A 6 54.90 -33.46 -5.83
CA LYS A 6 53.77 -33.69 -4.90
C LYS A 6 53.50 -32.39 -4.15
N LEU A 7 52.36 -31.77 -4.43
CA LEU A 7 51.79 -30.70 -3.61
C LEU A 7 51.06 -31.33 -2.43
N THR A 8 51.61 -31.17 -1.23
CA THR A 8 50.92 -31.51 0.02
C THR A 8 49.99 -30.35 0.41
N LEU A 9 48.71 -30.58 0.30
CA LEU A 9 47.68 -29.67 0.84
C LEU A 9 47.65 -29.81 2.36
N ASN A 10 48.03 -28.75 3.03
CA ASN A 10 47.96 -28.62 4.48
C ASN A 10 46.55 -28.13 4.85
N ILE A 11 45.66 -29.05 5.25
CA ILE A 11 44.32 -28.76 5.71
C ILE A 11 44.41 -28.31 7.16
N SER A 12 44.34 -27.00 7.37
CA SER A 12 44.24 -26.40 8.70
C SER A 12 42.96 -26.85 9.38
N ARG A 13 43.11 -27.63 10.45
CA ARG A 13 42.03 -28.06 11.35
C ARG A 13 41.40 -26.83 12.00
N TRP A 14 40.17 -26.48 11.60
CA TRP A 14 39.34 -25.57 12.37
C TRP A 14 38.93 -26.29 13.65
N ILE A 15 39.41 -25.80 14.78
CA ILE A 15 39.01 -26.25 16.12
C ILE A 15 37.64 -25.66 16.38
N PHE A 16 36.60 -26.50 16.38
CA PHE A 16 35.28 -26.18 16.86
C PHE A 16 35.37 -25.98 18.38
N MET A 17 35.33 -24.73 18.87
CA MET A 17 35.08 -24.45 20.27
C MET A 17 33.57 -24.53 20.53
N PRO A 18 33.09 -25.37 21.45
CA PRO A 18 31.72 -25.35 21.86
C PRO A 18 31.46 -24.06 22.66
N TRP A 19 30.55 -23.24 22.15
CA TRP A 19 30.06 -22.04 22.83
C TRP A 19 29.24 -22.46 24.05
N GLN A 20 29.87 -22.46 25.24
CA GLN A 20 29.14 -22.65 26.50
C GLN A 20 28.27 -21.43 26.74
N ARG A 21 26.95 -21.60 26.58
CA ARG A 21 25.96 -20.63 27.02
C ARG A 21 25.96 -20.66 28.56
N HIS A 22 26.51 -19.66 29.17
CA HIS A 22 26.19 -19.34 30.55
C HIS A 22 24.77 -18.82 30.61
N ALA A 23 23.83 -19.65 31.03
CA ALA A 23 22.49 -19.24 31.37
C ALA A 23 22.56 -18.49 32.72
N SER A 24 22.82 -17.19 32.67
CA SER A 24 22.48 -16.32 33.78
C SER A 24 20.98 -16.02 33.67
N ALA A 25 20.20 -16.64 34.55
CA ALA A 25 18.80 -16.29 34.73
C ALA A 25 18.71 -14.89 35.36
N SER A 26 18.80 -13.85 34.54
CA SER A 26 18.29 -12.56 34.91
C SER A 26 16.81 -12.55 34.55
N SER A 27 15.95 -12.40 35.52
CA SER A 27 14.53 -12.12 35.32
C SER A 27 14.41 -10.78 34.60
N SER A 28 14.51 -10.80 33.28
CA SER A 28 14.17 -9.64 32.45
C SER A 28 12.65 -9.47 32.56
N GLN A 29 12.21 -8.52 33.40
CA GLN A 29 10.85 -8.04 33.34
C GLN A 29 10.64 -7.49 31.92
N VAL A 30 9.83 -8.21 31.13
CA VAL A 30 9.39 -7.75 29.82
C VAL A 30 8.65 -6.44 30.03
N PRO A 31 9.03 -5.35 29.33
CA PRO A 31 8.32 -4.09 29.46
C PRO A 31 6.83 -4.29 29.21
N PRO A 32 5.93 -3.61 29.94
CA PRO A 32 4.49 -3.86 29.88
C PRO A 32 3.88 -3.69 28.48
N PHE A 33 4.54 -2.99 27.57
CA PHE A 33 4.08 -2.86 26.15
C PHE A 33 4.46 -4.05 25.26
N LEU A 34 5.26 -5.02 25.75
CA LEU A 34 5.59 -6.28 25.09
C LEU A 34 4.91 -7.50 25.73
N ALA A 35 3.99 -7.28 26.69
CA ALA A 35 3.17 -8.37 27.18
C ALA A 35 2.40 -8.98 26.01
N PRO A 36 2.34 -10.32 25.86
CA PRO A 36 1.53 -10.94 24.83
C PRO A 36 0.09 -10.46 25.04
N ILE A 37 -0.49 -9.89 23.97
CA ILE A 37 -1.92 -9.56 23.94
C ILE A 37 -2.62 -10.90 24.19
N SER A 38 -3.38 -10.99 25.29
CA SER A 38 -4.16 -12.19 25.55
C SER A 38 -5.15 -12.37 24.40
N ASP A 39 -5.30 -13.60 23.91
CA ASP A 39 -6.25 -13.93 22.84
C ASP A 39 -7.71 -13.57 23.18
N ASP A 40 -7.96 -13.14 24.43
CA ASP A 40 -9.27 -12.72 24.95
C ASP A 40 -9.55 -11.21 24.76
N VAL A 41 -8.62 -10.43 24.21
CA VAL A 41 -8.90 -9.03 23.84
C VAL A 41 -9.66 -9.05 22.52
N ILE A 42 -10.95 -9.28 22.60
CA ILE A 42 -11.89 -8.97 21.50
C ILE A 42 -11.84 -7.45 21.40
N VAL A 43 -11.16 -6.94 20.36
CA VAL A 43 -11.26 -5.53 20.00
C VAL A 43 -12.68 -5.32 19.48
N ASP A 44 -13.58 -4.94 20.37
CA ASP A 44 -14.94 -4.58 20.00
C ASP A 44 -14.85 -3.21 19.31
N TYR A 45 -15.15 -3.19 18.02
CA TYR A 45 -15.22 -1.95 17.26
C TYR A 45 -16.37 -1.02 17.73
N GLU A 46 -17.23 -1.50 18.62
CA GLU A 46 -18.28 -0.72 19.29
C GLU A 46 -17.81 -0.10 20.61
N ASP A 47 -16.50 -0.18 20.97
CA ASP A 47 -15.95 0.45 22.13
C ASP A 47 -16.19 1.97 22.06
N PRO A 48 -16.89 2.58 23.03
CA PRO A 48 -17.17 4.02 23.03
C PRO A 48 -15.92 4.88 23.07
N ASP A 49 -14.77 4.33 23.46
CA ASP A 49 -13.46 4.99 23.39
C ASP A 49 -12.85 4.94 21.98
N TYR A 50 -13.42 4.13 21.07
CA TYR A 50 -13.01 4.09 19.67
C TYR A 50 -13.75 5.18 18.88
N LEU A 51 -13.16 6.35 18.83
CA LEU A 51 -13.70 7.43 18.01
C LEU A 51 -13.71 7.00 16.54
N PRO A 52 -14.85 7.07 15.85
CA PRO A 52 -14.88 6.79 14.42
C PRO A 52 -13.91 7.73 13.69
N LEU A 53 -13.27 7.21 12.66
CA LEU A 53 -12.38 8.04 11.83
C LEU A 53 -13.16 9.28 11.36
N PRO A 54 -12.59 10.48 11.50
CA PRO A 54 -13.26 11.69 11.06
C PRO A 54 -13.56 11.60 9.57
N GLU A 55 -14.79 11.97 9.20
CA GLU A 55 -15.17 12.06 7.80
C GLU A 55 -14.25 13.01 7.05
N TYR A 56 -13.99 12.70 5.79
CA TYR A 56 -13.20 13.58 4.95
C TYR A 56 -13.92 14.95 4.82
N PRO A 57 -13.22 16.06 5.12
CA PRO A 57 -13.87 17.37 5.17
C PRO A 57 -14.41 17.78 3.80
N VAL A 58 -15.70 18.03 3.72
CA VAL A 58 -16.33 18.61 2.53
C VAL A 58 -15.76 20.02 2.30
N ARG A 59 -15.33 20.32 1.09
CA ARG A 59 -14.77 21.62 0.68
C ARG A 59 -15.76 22.35 -0.22
N PRO A 60 -16.72 23.08 0.36
CA PRO A 60 -17.68 23.86 -0.44
C PRO A 60 -16.92 24.92 -1.22
N ASN A 61 -17.35 25.15 -2.46
CA ASN A 61 -16.81 26.21 -3.35
C ASN A 61 -15.33 26.04 -3.74
N GLU A 62 -14.78 24.84 -3.68
CA GLU A 62 -13.42 24.57 -4.20
C GLU A 62 -13.42 24.73 -5.73
N PRO A 63 -12.55 25.60 -6.31
CA PRO A 63 -12.43 25.75 -7.76
C PRO A 63 -12.05 24.41 -8.42
N LEU A 64 -12.59 24.14 -9.60
CA LEU A 64 -12.37 22.88 -10.32
C LEU A 64 -10.89 22.55 -10.50
N GLU A 65 -10.09 23.51 -10.89
CA GLU A 65 -8.65 23.31 -11.09
C GLU A 65 -7.93 22.96 -9.78
N THR A 66 -8.28 23.65 -8.68
CA THR A 66 -7.72 23.33 -7.35
C THR A 66 -8.10 21.92 -6.92
N ARG A 67 -9.37 21.52 -7.17
CA ARG A 67 -9.83 20.16 -6.90
C ARG A 67 -9.05 19.12 -7.71
N LYS A 68 -8.84 19.35 -9.00
CA LYS A 68 -8.04 18.46 -9.86
C LYS A 68 -6.61 18.34 -9.36
N GLN A 69 -5.95 19.44 -8.99
CA GLN A 69 -4.60 19.42 -8.44
C GLN A 69 -4.52 18.62 -7.12
N ARG A 70 -5.49 18.83 -6.23
CA ARG A 70 -5.60 18.07 -4.99
C ARG A 70 -5.79 16.57 -5.26
N LEU A 71 -6.70 16.21 -6.15
CA LEU A 71 -6.95 14.81 -6.52
C LEU A 71 -5.75 14.17 -7.19
N LEU A 72 -5.02 14.90 -8.03
CA LEU A 72 -3.76 14.43 -8.60
C LEU A 72 -2.75 14.08 -7.50
N TYR A 73 -2.59 14.95 -6.50
CA TYR A 73 -1.72 14.69 -5.37
C TYR A 73 -2.19 13.48 -4.55
N GLN A 74 -3.49 13.42 -4.21
CA GLN A 74 -4.08 12.32 -3.44
C GLN A 74 -3.98 10.97 -4.15
N SER A 75 -4.10 10.94 -5.47
CA SER A 75 -3.91 9.73 -6.28
C SER A 75 -2.47 9.20 -6.24
N ARG A 76 -1.50 10.06 -5.88
CA ARG A 76 -0.08 9.73 -5.76
C ARG A 76 0.36 9.38 -4.34
N LYS A 77 -0.51 9.58 -3.36
CA LYS A 77 -0.21 9.44 -1.92
C LYS A 77 -1.29 8.59 -1.25
N ARG A 78 -1.32 7.32 -1.64
CA ARG A 78 -2.19 6.31 -1.04
C ARG A 78 -1.41 5.50 0.01
N GLY A 79 -2.10 4.72 0.79
CA GLY A 79 -1.49 3.83 1.77
C GLY A 79 -0.86 2.56 1.18
N MET A 80 -1.03 2.34 -0.14
CA MET A 80 -0.66 1.12 -0.83
C MET A 80 0.02 1.45 -2.17
N LEU A 81 1.21 0.89 -2.42
CA LEU A 81 2.01 1.18 -3.62
C LEU A 81 1.29 0.85 -4.92
N GLU A 82 0.55 -0.24 -4.96
CA GLU A 82 -0.22 -0.67 -6.13
C GLU A 82 -1.26 0.39 -6.51
N ASN A 83 -1.98 0.93 -5.53
CA ASN A 83 -2.92 2.02 -5.76
C ASN A 83 -2.22 3.33 -6.13
N ASP A 84 -1.06 3.64 -5.54
CA ASP A 84 -0.25 4.80 -5.94
C ASP A 84 0.08 4.74 -7.43
N LEU A 85 0.50 3.59 -7.93
CA LEU A 85 0.86 3.41 -9.34
C LEU A 85 -0.37 3.43 -10.25
N LEU A 86 -1.45 2.74 -9.88
CA LEU A 86 -2.67 2.69 -10.69
C LEU A 86 -3.36 4.04 -10.75
N LEU A 87 -3.61 4.67 -9.59
CA LEU A 87 -4.35 5.92 -9.52
C LEU A 87 -3.53 7.12 -10.03
N SER A 88 -2.20 7.15 -9.81
CA SER A 88 -1.37 8.22 -10.36
C SER A 88 -1.30 8.19 -11.88
N THR A 89 -1.16 6.99 -12.48
CA THR A 89 -1.17 6.84 -13.94
C THR A 89 -2.55 7.11 -14.55
N PHE A 90 -3.62 6.72 -13.84
CA PHE A 90 -4.99 7.05 -14.21
C PHE A 90 -5.24 8.56 -14.19
N ALA A 91 -4.91 9.22 -13.08
CA ALA A 91 -5.10 10.66 -12.92
C ALA A 91 -4.27 11.46 -13.95
N ALA A 92 -3.03 11.07 -14.21
CA ALA A 92 -2.20 11.73 -15.22
C ALA A 92 -2.80 11.63 -16.62
N LYS A 93 -3.49 10.52 -16.95
CA LYS A 93 -4.07 10.30 -18.26
C LYS A 93 -5.42 10.99 -18.45
N TYR A 94 -6.27 11.01 -17.43
CA TYR A 94 -7.69 11.35 -17.61
C TYR A 94 -8.15 12.58 -16.81
N LEU A 95 -7.56 12.85 -15.63
CA LEU A 95 -8.10 13.85 -14.69
C LEU A 95 -8.16 15.26 -15.29
N LYS A 96 -7.24 15.61 -16.17
CA LYS A 96 -7.20 16.93 -16.81
C LYS A 96 -8.48 17.19 -17.63
N ASP A 97 -8.96 16.14 -18.31
CA ASP A 97 -10.11 16.24 -19.23
C ASP A 97 -11.46 15.99 -18.54
N PHE A 98 -11.48 15.65 -17.25
CA PHE A 98 -12.71 15.42 -16.51
C PHE A 98 -13.55 16.69 -16.38
N SER A 99 -14.85 16.53 -16.56
CA SER A 99 -15.85 17.56 -16.21
C SER A 99 -15.89 17.80 -14.70
N ALA A 100 -16.63 18.83 -14.28
CA ALA A 100 -16.86 19.09 -12.85
C ALA A 100 -17.59 17.91 -12.16
N GLU A 101 -18.54 17.28 -12.84
CA GLU A 101 -19.29 16.13 -12.34
C GLU A 101 -18.38 14.89 -12.23
N GLN A 102 -17.63 14.58 -13.26
CA GLN A 102 -16.67 13.48 -13.26
C GLN A 102 -15.59 13.65 -12.17
N THR A 103 -15.12 14.88 -11.99
CA THR A 103 -14.17 15.21 -10.92
C THR A 103 -14.79 14.99 -9.54
N ALA A 104 -16.08 15.31 -9.35
CA ALA A 104 -16.76 15.05 -8.08
C ALA A 104 -16.95 13.56 -7.81
N ILE A 105 -17.28 12.75 -8.82
CA ILE A 105 -17.37 11.29 -8.71
C ILE A 105 -16.00 10.70 -8.38
N TYR A 106 -14.94 11.19 -9.00
CA TYR A 106 -13.58 10.75 -8.70
C TYR A 106 -13.15 11.15 -7.28
N ASP A 107 -13.51 12.34 -6.82
CA ASP A 107 -13.28 12.81 -5.45
C ASP A 107 -13.96 11.89 -4.42
N GLN A 108 -15.21 11.52 -4.68
CA GLN A 108 -15.94 10.57 -3.84
C GLN A 108 -15.26 9.20 -3.80
N LEU A 109 -14.77 8.69 -4.93
CA LEU A 109 -14.05 7.42 -4.98
C LEU A 109 -12.76 7.48 -4.17
N ILE A 110 -11.96 8.55 -4.30
CA ILE A 110 -10.67 8.69 -3.64
C ILE A 110 -10.79 8.93 -2.14
N ASN A 111 -11.79 9.69 -1.71
CA ASN A 111 -11.91 10.17 -0.33
C ASN A 111 -13.10 9.57 0.44
N GLY A 112 -14.06 8.96 -0.22
CA GLY A 112 -15.22 8.32 0.42
C GLY A 112 -14.94 6.87 0.83
N VAL A 113 -13.97 6.20 0.19
CA VAL A 113 -13.61 4.82 0.52
C VAL A 113 -12.55 4.83 1.63
N SER A 114 -12.88 4.21 2.76
CA SER A 114 -12.00 4.18 3.94
C SER A 114 -10.79 3.26 3.79
N ASN A 115 -10.90 2.22 2.95
CA ASN A 115 -9.87 1.21 2.77
C ASN A 115 -9.37 1.15 1.32
N ASP A 116 -8.09 1.45 1.12
CA ASP A 116 -7.44 1.41 -0.20
C ASP A 116 -7.49 0.05 -0.89
N TRP A 117 -7.53 -1.06 -0.12
CA TRP A 117 -7.67 -2.40 -0.66
C TRP A 117 -8.98 -2.60 -1.38
N ASP A 118 -10.06 -1.95 -0.96
CA ASP A 118 -11.36 -2.08 -1.62
C ASP A 118 -11.34 -1.43 -3.00
N ILE A 119 -10.73 -0.25 -3.14
CA ILE A 119 -10.54 0.41 -4.45
C ILE A 119 -9.74 -0.53 -5.39
N TYR A 120 -8.67 -1.14 -4.88
CA TYR A 120 -7.85 -2.07 -5.64
C TYR A 120 -8.64 -3.30 -6.11
N TYR A 121 -9.38 -3.94 -5.20
CA TYR A 121 -10.16 -5.14 -5.52
C TYR A 121 -11.30 -4.85 -6.50
N TRP A 122 -11.94 -3.68 -6.41
CA TRP A 122 -12.98 -3.29 -7.36
C TRP A 122 -12.39 -2.95 -8.73
N ALA A 123 -11.29 -2.23 -8.76
CA ALA A 123 -10.62 -1.85 -10.01
C ALA A 123 -10.04 -3.06 -10.76
N THR A 124 -9.51 -4.05 -10.04
CA THR A 124 -8.99 -5.31 -10.59
C THR A 124 -10.06 -6.39 -10.79
N GLU A 125 -11.33 -6.09 -10.47
CA GLU A 125 -12.47 -7.01 -10.56
C GLU A 125 -12.34 -8.29 -9.70
N VAL A 126 -11.49 -8.28 -8.67
CA VAL A 126 -11.36 -9.36 -7.69
C VAL A 126 -12.59 -9.45 -6.79
N LYS A 127 -13.17 -8.27 -6.43
CA LYS A 127 -14.43 -8.18 -5.70
C LYS A 127 -15.44 -7.38 -6.53
N PRO A 128 -16.75 -7.66 -6.39
CA PRO A 128 -17.78 -6.86 -7.03
C PRO A 128 -17.75 -5.42 -6.49
N THR A 129 -17.90 -4.46 -7.38
CA THR A 129 -18.00 -3.04 -6.99
C THR A 129 -19.37 -2.78 -6.39
N PRO A 130 -19.48 -2.16 -5.20
CA PRO A 130 -20.76 -1.71 -4.66
C PRO A 130 -21.50 -0.77 -5.62
N GLU A 131 -22.83 -0.76 -5.53
CA GLU A 131 -23.67 0.02 -6.47
C GLU A 131 -23.33 1.52 -6.42
N GLU A 132 -23.05 2.06 -5.23
CA GLU A 132 -22.69 3.46 -5.03
C GLU A 132 -21.39 3.89 -5.74
N TYR A 133 -20.45 2.96 -5.92
CA TYR A 133 -19.18 3.21 -6.62
C TYR A 133 -19.16 2.67 -8.05
N ASN A 134 -20.25 2.04 -8.52
CA ASN A 134 -20.34 1.50 -9.89
C ASN A 134 -20.65 2.61 -10.91
N THR A 135 -19.79 3.60 -10.96
CA THR A 135 -19.91 4.81 -11.78
C THR A 135 -19.16 4.69 -13.10
N GLU A 136 -19.33 5.68 -13.98
CA GLU A 136 -18.56 5.79 -15.22
C GLU A 136 -17.03 5.87 -14.96
N ILE A 137 -16.64 6.56 -13.88
CA ILE A 137 -15.24 6.70 -13.49
C ILE A 137 -14.66 5.35 -13.06
N MET A 138 -15.40 4.55 -12.31
CA MET A 138 -14.97 3.19 -11.95
C MET A 138 -14.84 2.30 -13.20
N LYS A 139 -15.75 2.41 -14.17
CA LYS A 139 -15.64 1.66 -15.43
C LYS A 139 -14.39 2.07 -16.20
N LEU A 140 -14.11 3.36 -16.27
CA LEU A 140 -12.91 3.89 -16.93
C LEU A 140 -11.64 3.43 -16.19
N LEU A 141 -11.66 3.38 -14.84
CA LEU A 141 -10.55 2.88 -14.03
C LEU A 141 -10.31 1.38 -14.30
N LYS A 142 -11.35 0.56 -14.36
CA LYS A 142 -11.24 -0.86 -14.73
C LYS A 142 -10.61 -1.06 -16.10
N GLU A 143 -11.01 -0.28 -17.11
CA GLU A 143 -10.39 -0.32 -18.44
C GLU A 143 -8.91 0.10 -18.39
N HIS A 144 -8.61 1.14 -17.59
CA HIS A 144 -7.23 1.56 -17.40
C HIS A 144 -6.39 0.44 -16.73
N VAL A 145 -6.93 -0.25 -15.74
CA VAL A 145 -6.24 -1.33 -15.02
C VAL A 145 -5.91 -2.52 -15.93
N LYS A 146 -6.79 -2.86 -16.89
CA LYS A 146 -6.55 -3.94 -17.87
C LYS A 146 -5.28 -3.74 -18.69
N ASN A 147 -4.83 -2.50 -18.84
CA ASN A 147 -3.58 -2.16 -19.53
C ASN A 147 -3.40 -2.87 -20.86
N ALA A 148 -4.40 -2.82 -21.74
CA ALA A 148 -4.40 -3.50 -23.05
C ALA A 148 -3.18 -3.14 -23.89
N GLU A 149 -2.69 -1.91 -23.80
CA GLU A 149 -1.51 -1.41 -24.51
C GLU A 149 -0.18 -1.85 -23.86
N ARG A 150 -0.21 -2.56 -22.73
CA ARG A 150 0.97 -3.04 -21.96
C ARG A 150 1.98 -1.92 -21.65
N VAL A 151 1.48 -0.75 -21.26
CA VAL A 151 2.31 0.38 -20.86
C VAL A 151 3.02 0.06 -19.54
N THR A 152 4.31 0.40 -19.46
CA THR A 152 5.10 0.22 -18.24
C THR A 152 4.63 1.14 -17.13
N ARG A 153 4.31 0.58 -15.93
CA ARG A 153 3.77 1.30 -14.77
C ARG A 153 4.58 1.04 -13.50
N PHE A 154 5.90 0.98 -13.60
CA PHE A 154 6.78 0.73 -12.45
C PHE A 154 7.08 1.97 -11.62
N ARG A 155 6.76 3.14 -12.13
CA ARG A 155 6.91 4.42 -11.44
C ARG A 155 5.73 5.34 -11.72
N GLN A 156 5.50 6.28 -10.80
CA GLN A 156 4.51 7.33 -10.99
C GLN A 156 4.94 8.27 -12.12
N PRO A 157 3.99 8.81 -12.93
CA PRO A 157 4.29 9.82 -13.95
C PRO A 157 4.94 11.07 -13.33
N ASP A 158 5.78 11.76 -14.08
CA ASP A 158 6.32 13.03 -13.66
C ASP A 158 5.19 14.07 -13.58
N LEU A 159 5.33 15.04 -12.65
CA LEU A 159 4.40 16.17 -12.55
C LEU A 159 4.79 17.19 -13.63
N THR A 160 3.88 17.46 -14.55
CA THR A 160 4.02 18.47 -15.61
C THR A 160 3.15 19.66 -15.30
#